data_287c66d32f9be20a1e5dc88abf0dcf49
#
_entry.id   287c66d32f9be20a1e5dc88abf0dcf49
#
_cell.length_a   1.000
_cell.length_b   1.000
_cell.length_c   1.000
_cell.angle_alpha   90.00
_cell.angle_beta   90.00
_cell.angle_gamma   90.00
#
_symmetry.space_group_name_H-M   'P 1'
#
loop_
_entity.id
_entity.type
_entity.pdbx_description
1 polymer ?
#
loop_
_entity_poly.entity_id
_entity_poly.type
_entity_poly.pdbx_seq_one_letter_code
_entity_poly.pdbx_strand_id
1 'polypeptide(L)'
;MLSLDELLAVMDRAAANLERLQAVWERAGPMLPIGPSGGSTPEYEDLTRTWGDLLRGLPKIDDWTITERLPDMHAIGMAYLEYAEFGEPPFGLMDASDAPGKALAEYRHRLNRARRRAVRDRMQELVTKVDTLLPQLLADVPRDSLERLEDARASEVDAAIAEIERLMGATASRRGRWSDLHRHMHFGQGHDWHDIYELDWPTLKPDIEAAMFSEDDPLPVPDIDLGRAASQRPVGGASTKLSWNKLDPDVFERLLHDLLRNLPGYQNVQLLMKANAADRGRDISAERVLHDGAGGVRTERVIVQAKHWLSKSVPPEEITSALTRITLWEPPVVRGFVVATSGHFTPDAVAWVERHNEAGKVPFIDLWPEPRLTTMLSERPWLVAEYGLR
;
A
#
# COMPACT_ATOMS: atom_id res chain seq x y z
N MET A 1 -8.46 26.96 1.74
CA MET A 1 -8.14 26.14 0.55
C MET A 1 -7.20 25.05 1.04
N LEU A 2 -7.40 23.79 0.63
CA LEU A 2 -6.49 22.70 0.99
C LEU A 2 -5.13 22.92 0.30
N SER A 3 -4.04 22.59 0.98
CA SER A 3 -2.72 22.50 0.34
C SER A 3 -2.73 21.38 -0.72
N LEU A 4 -1.77 21.39 -1.65
CA LEU A 4 -1.66 20.31 -2.64
C LEU A 4 -1.49 18.94 -1.96
N ASP A 5 -0.66 18.86 -0.92
CA ASP A 5 -0.40 17.60 -0.21
C ASP A 5 -1.67 17.09 0.51
N GLU A 6 -2.46 17.97 1.12
CA GLU A 6 -3.76 17.61 1.69
C GLU A 6 -4.76 17.15 0.64
N LEU A 7 -4.79 17.83 -0.52
CA LEU A 7 -5.65 17.45 -1.65
C LEU A 7 -5.26 16.07 -2.20
N LEU A 8 -3.98 15.82 -2.43
CA LEU A 8 -3.48 14.53 -2.89
C LEU A 8 -3.78 13.43 -1.88
N ALA A 9 -3.64 13.68 -0.58
CA ALA A 9 -4.01 12.72 0.46
C ALA A 9 -5.51 12.37 0.49
N VAL A 10 -6.39 13.32 0.14
CA VAL A 10 -7.82 13.04 -0.04
C VAL A 10 -8.04 12.17 -1.28
N MET A 11 -7.36 12.48 -2.38
CA MET A 11 -7.43 11.70 -3.62
C MET A 11 -6.92 10.27 -3.45
N ASP A 12 -5.86 10.06 -2.66
CA ASP A 12 -5.32 8.73 -2.36
C ASP A 12 -6.33 7.89 -1.56
N ARG A 13 -7.00 8.49 -0.59
CA ARG A 13 -8.08 7.82 0.16
C ARG A 13 -9.28 7.49 -0.73
N ALA A 14 -9.64 8.40 -1.64
CA ALA A 14 -10.69 8.14 -2.62
C ALA A 14 -10.32 6.98 -3.56
N ALA A 15 -9.07 6.93 -4.03
CA ALA A 15 -8.56 5.83 -4.83
C ALA A 15 -8.61 4.49 -4.07
N ALA A 16 -8.21 4.45 -2.80
CA ALA A 16 -8.30 3.25 -1.97
C ALA A 16 -9.74 2.77 -1.76
N ASN A 17 -10.70 3.69 -1.59
CA ASN A 17 -12.12 3.34 -1.51
C ASN A 17 -12.66 2.85 -2.86
N LEU A 18 -12.20 3.41 -3.97
CA LEU A 18 -12.54 2.96 -5.31
C LEU A 18 -12.06 1.52 -5.58
N GLU A 19 -10.87 1.16 -5.14
CA GLU A 19 -10.37 -0.23 -5.23
C GLU A 19 -11.23 -1.20 -4.41
N ARG A 20 -11.69 -0.79 -3.23
CA ARG A 20 -12.63 -1.59 -2.44
C ARG A 20 -13.98 -1.74 -3.13
N LEU A 21 -14.50 -0.68 -3.74
CA LEU A 21 -15.73 -0.75 -4.54
C LEU A 21 -15.58 -1.70 -5.73
N GLN A 22 -14.42 -1.64 -6.41
CA GLN A 22 -14.11 -2.58 -7.48
C GLN A 22 -14.14 -4.03 -7.00
N ALA A 23 -13.51 -4.32 -5.86
CA ALA A 23 -13.53 -5.66 -5.26
C ALA A 23 -14.94 -6.13 -4.87
N VAL A 24 -15.78 -5.24 -4.36
CA VAL A 24 -17.19 -5.54 -4.08
C VAL A 24 -17.95 -5.86 -5.37
N TRP A 25 -17.74 -5.07 -6.44
CA TRP A 25 -18.34 -5.30 -7.75
C TRP A 25 -17.93 -6.65 -8.35
N GLU A 26 -16.64 -6.97 -8.31
CA GLU A 26 -16.11 -8.24 -8.82
C GLU A 26 -16.64 -9.47 -8.06
N ARG A 27 -16.95 -9.32 -6.77
CA ARG A 27 -17.59 -10.38 -5.98
C ARG A 27 -19.09 -10.47 -6.23
N ALA A 28 -19.75 -9.35 -6.46
CA ALA A 28 -21.19 -9.29 -6.69
C ALA A 28 -21.57 -9.84 -8.08
N GLY A 29 -20.76 -9.57 -9.11
CA GLY A 29 -21.04 -9.95 -10.49
C GLY A 29 -21.39 -11.44 -10.68
N PRO A 30 -20.57 -12.41 -10.20
CA PRO A 30 -20.86 -13.83 -10.33
C PRO A 30 -22.10 -14.31 -9.57
N MET A 31 -22.64 -13.49 -8.64
CA MET A 31 -23.84 -13.83 -7.87
C MET A 31 -25.13 -13.40 -8.59
N LEU A 32 -25.03 -12.57 -9.63
CA LEU A 32 -26.19 -12.12 -10.38
C LEU A 32 -26.86 -13.31 -11.07
N PRO A 33 -28.23 -13.37 -11.06
CA PRO A 33 -28.95 -14.44 -11.71
C PRO A 33 -28.67 -14.48 -13.21
N ILE A 34 -28.46 -15.67 -13.75
CA ILE A 34 -28.38 -15.96 -15.19
C ILE A 34 -29.64 -16.63 -15.72
N GLY A 35 -30.73 -16.64 -14.93
CA GLY A 35 -32.01 -17.21 -15.22
C GLY A 35 -33.07 -16.78 -14.20
N PRO A 36 -34.31 -17.29 -14.32
CA PRO A 36 -35.37 -16.99 -13.36
C PRO A 36 -34.93 -17.30 -11.91
N SER A 37 -35.02 -16.32 -11.04
CA SER A 37 -34.63 -16.45 -9.63
C SER A 37 -35.52 -15.59 -8.74
N GLY A 38 -35.82 -16.07 -7.55
CA GLY A 38 -36.83 -15.48 -6.66
C GLY A 38 -36.32 -14.60 -5.53
N GLY A 39 -34.99 -14.36 -5.38
CA GLY A 39 -34.54 -13.59 -4.23
C GLY A 39 -33.04 -13.26 -4.18
N SER A 40 -32.70 -12.42 -3.22
CA SER A 40 -31.32 -12.07 -2.86
C SER A 40 -30.75 -13.09 -1.86
N THR A 41 -29.43 -13.21 -1.82
CA THR A 41 -28.74 -13.98 -0.80
C THR A 41 -28.24 -13.07 0.33
N PRO A 42 -28.12 -13.56 1.57
CA PRO A 42 -27.57 -12.74 2.66
C PRO A 42 -26.18 -12.17 2.34
N GLU A 43 -25.35 -12.92 1.63
CA GLU A 43 -24.03 -12.45 1.20
C GLU A 43 -24.13 -11.27 0.21
N TYR A 44 -25.06 -11.32 -0.75
CA TYR A 44 -25.28 -10.22 -1.69
C TYR A 44 -25.84 -8.98 -1.00
N GLU A 45 -26.68 -9.15 0.00
CA GLU A 45 -27.22 -8.03 0.81
C GLU A 45 -26.10 -7.35 1.62
N ASP A 46 -25.13 -8.13 2.13
CA ASP A 46 -23.94 -7.59 2.81
C ASP A 46 -23.05 -6.81 1.84
N LEU A 47 -22.84 -7.31 0.62
CA LEU A 47 -22.14 -6.58 -0.43
C LEU A 47 -22.86 -5.28 -0.81
N THR A 48 -24.20 -5.30 -0.89
CA THR A 48 -25.00 -4.11 -1.21
C THR A 48 -24.88 -3.04 -0.10
N ARG A 49 -24.86 -3.43 1.16
CA ARG A 49 -24.61 -2.52 2.29
C ARG A 49 -23.20 -1.93 2.21
N THR A 50 -22.19 -2.79 2.04
CA THR A 50 -20.79 -2.37 1.92
C THR A 50 -20.59 -1.40 0.75
N TRP A 51 -21.21 -1.68 -0.40
CA TRP A 51 -21.21 -0.79 -1.56
C TRP A 51 -21.75 0.60 -1.19
N GLY A 52 -22.92 0.67 -0.57
CA GLY A 52 -23.53 1.93 -0.16
C GLY A 52 -22.70 2.71 0.86
N ASP A 53 -22.02 2.02 1.77
CA ASP A 53 -21.13 2.64 2.76
C ASP A 53 -19.88 3.25 2.12
N LEU A 54 -19.28 2.53 1.18
CA LEU A 54 -18.11 3.00 0.43
C LEU A 54 -18.44 4.19 -0.48
N LEU A 55 -19.60 4.17 -1.14
CA LEU A 55 -20.05 5.29 -1.97
C LEU A 55 -20.16 6.60 -1.17
N ARG A 56 -20.63 6.52 0.09
CA ARG A 56 -20.70 7.71 0.97
C ARG A 56 -19.32 8.27 1.31
N GLY A 57 -18.27 7.46 1.21
CA GLY A 57 -16.88 7.87 1.43
C GLY A 57 -16.19 8.45 0.20
N LEU A 58 -16.85 8.50 -0.98
CA LEU A 58 -16.27 9.09 -2.19
C LEU A 58 -16.56 10.59 -2.27
N PRO A 59 -15.54 11.46 -2.47
CA PRO A 59 -15.76 12.87 -2.75
C PRO A 59 -16.37 13.08 -4.15
N LYS A 60 -17.06 14.20 -4.34
CA LYS A 60 -17.47 14.63 -5.68
C LYS A 60 -16.26 15.13 -6.47
N ILE A 61 -16.29 14.89 -7.78
CA ILE A 61 -15.32 15.40 -8.74
C ILE A 61 -16.11 16.17 -9.81
N ASP A 62 -15.85 17.47 -9.91
CA ASP A 62 -16.60 18.37 -10.79
C ASP A 62 -18.13 18.20 -10.61
N ASP A 63 -18.60 18.27 -9.35
CA ASP A 63 -20.00 18.05 -8.88
C ASP A 63 -20.60 16.68 -9.16
N TRP A 64 -19.85 15.75 -9.72
CA TRP A 64 -20.28 14.39 -10.02
C TRP A 64 -19.71 13.36 -9.03
N THR A 65 -20.47 12.32 -8.72
CA THR A 65 -20.06 11.13 -7.98
C THR A 65 -20.88 9.92 -8.46
N ILE A 66 -20.45 8.72 -8.06
CA ILE A 66 -21.18 7.49 -8.36
C ILE A 66 -22.51 7.47 -7.59
N THR A 67 -23.60 7.25 -8.29
CA THR A 67 -24.95 7.10 -7.74
C THR A 67 -25.52 5.71 -7.96
N GLU A 68 -24.90 4.94 -8.81
CA GLU A 68 -25.29 3.60 -9.22
C GLU A 68 -25.19 2.63 -8.05
N ARG A 69 -26.27 1.88 -7.83
CA ARG A 69 -26.34 0.82 -6.83
C ARG A 69 -26.00 -0.51 -7.47
N LEU A 70 -25.64 -1.49 -6.66
CA LEU A 70 -25.57 -2.87 -7.15
C LEU A 70 -26.94 -3.29 -7.70
N PRO A 71 -26.96 -4.10 -8.79
CA PRO A 71 -28.20 -4.53 -9.44
C PRO A 71 -29.14 -5.26 -8.48
N ASP A 72 -30.44 -5.08 -8.64
CA ASP A 72 -31.44 -5.81 -7.86
C ASP A 72 -31.57 -7.24 -8.41
N MET A 73 -31.12 -8.22 -7.61
CA MET A 73 -31.20 -9.64 -7.99
C MET A 73 -32.62 -10.11 -8.26
N HIS A 74 -33.63 -9.61 -7.51
CA HIS A 74 -35.00 -9.96 -7.73
C HIS A 74 -35.50 -9.41 -9.07
N ALA A 75 -35.21 -8.14 -9.36
CA ALA A 75 -35.60 -7.53 -10.63
C ALA A 75 -34.95 -8.27 -11.83
N ILE A 76 -33.69 -8.69 -11.72
CA ILE A 76 -33.03 -9.48 -12.76
C ILE A 76 -33.72 -10.84 -12.93
N GLY A 77 -33.96 -11.54 -11.83
CA GLY A 77 -34.63 -12.85 -11.85
C GLY A 77 -36.04 -12.81 -12.47
N MET A 78 -36.80 -11.76 -12.15
CA MET A 78 -38.12 -11.53 -12.72
C MET A 78 -38.10 -11.23 -14.23
N ALA A 79 -37.12 -10.43 -14.69
CA ALA A 79 -36.95 -10.15 -16.11
C ALA A 79 -36.56 -11.39 -16.93
N TYR A 80 -35.78 -12.30 -16.35
CA TYR A 80 -35.54 -13.61 -16.97
C TYR A 80 -36.83 -14.48 -17.02
N LEU A 81 -37.68 -14.37 -16.03
CA LEU A 81 -39.01 -15.06 -16.07
C LEU A 81 -39.89 -14.50 -17.20
N GLU A 82 -40.00 -13.19 -17.30
CA GLU A 82 -40.73 -12.51 -18.40
C GLU A 82 -40.17 -12.86 -19.77
N TYR A 83 -38.85 -12.91 -19.89
CA TYR A 83 -38.18 -13.36 -21.12
C TYR A 83 -38.56 -14.80 -21.48
N ALA A 84 -38.61 -15.69 -20.50
CA ALA A 84 -39.03 -17.07 -20.72
C ALA A 84 -40.53 -17.19 -21.16
N GLU A 85 -41.37 -16.27 -20.67
CA GLU A 85 -42.80 -16.27 -20.99
C GLU A 85 -43.14 -15.56 -22.33
N PHE A 86 -42.46 -14.44 -22.60
CA PHE A 86 -42.86 -13.55 -23.72
C PHE A 86 -41.83 -13.50 -24.87
N GLY A 87 -40.59 -14.02 -24.67
CA GLY A 87 -39.54 -14.11 -25.67
C GLY A 87 -38.83 -12.78 -25.98
N GLU A 88 -39.06 -11.72 -25.19
CA GLU A 88 -38.39 -10.43 -25.34
C GLU A 88 -37.10 -10.39 -24.47
N PRO A 89 -35.90 -10.30 -25.07
CA PRO A 89 -34.65 -10.28 -24.29
C PRO A 89 -34.56 -9.05 -23.38
N PRO A 90 -34.12 -9.19 -22.14
CA PRO A 90 -34.02 -8.11 -21.16
C PRO A 90 -32.81 -7.19 -21.37
N PHE A 91 -32.61 -6.67 -22.58
CA PHE A 91 -31.46 -5.84 -22.93
C PHE A 91 -31.27 -4.63 -22.02
N GLY A 92 -32.36 -3.92 -21.68
CA GLY A 92 -32.30 -2.77 -20.77
C GLY A 92 -31.78 -3.12 -19.36
N LEU A 93 -32.09 -4.33 -18.90
CA LEU A 93 -31.68 -4.81 -17.58
C LEU A 93 -30.19 -5.26 -17.58
N MET A 94 -29.74 -5.82 -18.71
CA MET A 94 -28.30 -6.17 -18.86
C MET A 94 -27.44 -4.91 -18.86
N ASP A 95 -27.85 -3.84 -19.54
CA ASP A 95 -27.18 -2.54 -19.48
C ASP A 95 -27.19 -1.93 -18.08
N ALA A 96 -28.30 -2.04 -17.36
CA ALA A 96 -28.41 -1.59 -15.97
C ALA A 96 -27.53 -2.43 -15.03
N SER A 97 -27.32 -3.72 -15.33
CA SER A 97 -26.45 -4.58 -14.55
C SER A 97 -24.97 -4.18 -14.67
N ASP A 98 -24.54 -3.61 -15.81
CA ASP A 98 -23.17 -3.16 -16.03
C ASP A 98 -22.91 -1.72 -15.55
N ALA A 99 -23.98 -0.97 -15.22
CA ALA A 99 -23.88 0.44 -14.86
C ALA A 99 -22.90 0.71 -13.69
N PRO A 100 -22.83 -0.09 -12.60
CA PRO A 100 -21.88 0.13 -11.54
C PRO A 100 -20.41 0.03 -12.02
N GLY A 101 -20.10 -0.95 -12.86
CA GLY A 101 -18.77 -1.12 -13.43
C GLY A 101 -18.36 0.06 -14.33
N LYS A 102 -19.27 0.55 -15.17
CA LYS A 102 -19.08 1.74 -16.01
C LYS A 102 -18.85 2.99 -15.14
N ALA A 103 -19.62 3.16 -14.07
CA ALA A 103 -19.49 4.28 -13.14
C ALA A 103 -18.15 4.26 -12.36
N LEU A 104 -17.67 3.08 -11.95
CA LEU A 104 -16.34 2.93 -11.36
C LEU A 104 -15.21 3.36 -12.31
N ALA A 105 -15.28 2.93 -13.56
CA ALA A 105 -14.32 3.31 -14.60
C ALA A 105 -14.32 4.83 -14.85
N GLU A 106 -15.50 5.44 -14.93
CA GLU A 106 -15.67 6.89 -15.09
C GLU A 106 -15.12 7.66 -13.88
N TYR A 107 -15.40 7.20 -12.65
CA TYR A 107 -14.86 7.86 -11.45
C TYR A 107 -13.34 7.79 -11.42
N ARG A 108 -12.75 6.65 -11.76
CA ARG A 108 -11.28 6.47 -11.84
C ARG A 108 -10.68 7.45 -12.86
N HIS A 109 -11.29 7.57 -14.04
CA HIS A 109 -10.84 8.50 -15.07
C HIS A 109 -10.87 9.95 -14.56
N ARG A 110 -12.00 10.39 -13.99
CA ARG A 110 -12.15 11.76 -13.44
C ARG A 110 -11.17 12.04 -12.30
N LEU A 111 -10.98 11.08 -11.39
CA LEU A 111 -10.05 11.21 -10.27
C LEU A 111 -8.61 11.41 -10.77
N ASN A 112 -8.20 10.63 -11.76
CA ASN A 112 -6.87 10.76 -12.36
C ASN A 112 -6.70 12.11 -13.08
N ARG A 113 -7.70 12.56 -13.82
CA ARG A 113 -7.67 13.90 -14.45
C ARG A 113 -7.56 15.02 -13.41
N ALA A 114 -8.39 14.98 -12.37
CA ALA A 114 -8.37 15.98 -11.31
C ALA A 114 -7.00 16.02 -10.60
N ARG A 115 -6.39 14.84 -10.39
CA ARG A 115 -5.04 14.74 -9.80
C ARG A 115 -3.97 15.41 -10.66
N ARG A 116 -3.96 15.13 -11.97
CA ARG A 116 -3.01 15.76 -12.91
C ARG A 116 -3.21 17.27 -12.99
N ARG A 117 -4.47 17.72 -13.05
CA ARG A 117 -4.80 19.14 -13.04
C ARG A 117 -4.23 19.85 -11.81
N ALA A 118 -4.45 19.29 -10.62
CA ALA A 118 -3.94 19.86 -9.39
C ALA A 118 -2.40 19.99 -9.37
N VAL A 119 -1.69 18.96 -9.85
CA VAL A 119 -0.21 19.00 -9.95
C VAL A 119 0.25 20.04 -10.97
N ARG A 120 -0.35 20.05 -12.16
CA ARG A 120 -0.03 21.02 -13.21
C ARG A 120 -0.26 22.47 -12.76
N ASP A 121 -1.41 22.74 -12.17
CA ASP A 121 -1.79 24.08 -11.72
C ASP A 121 -0.82 24.57 -10.61
N ARG A 122 -0.41 23.65 -9.72
CA ARG A 122 0.60 23.97 -8.70
C ARG A 122 1.97 24.25 -9.31
N MET A 123 2.42 23.47 -10.30
CA MET A 123 3.68 23.73 -11.02
C MET A 123 3.65 25.10 -11.70
N GLN A 124 2.53 25.46 -12.34
CA GLN A 124 2.36 26.78 -12.97
C GLN A 124 2.43 27.93 -11.96
N GLU A 125 1.81 27.76 -10.78
CA GLU A 125 1.93 28.72 -9.66
C GLU A 125 3.38 28.90 -9.23
N LEU A 126 4.13 27.80 -9.07
CA LEU A 126 5.52 27.84 -8.65
C LEU A 126 6.42 28.49 -9.69
N VAL A 127 6.26 28.19 -10.97
CA VAL A 127 6.98 28.87 -12.07
C VAL A 127 6.70 30.35 -12.05
N THR A 128 5.44 30.76 -11.94
CA THR A 128 5.05 32.18 -11.87
C THR A 128 5.64 32.86 -10.64
N LYS A 129 5.71 32.16 -9.51
CA LYS A 129 6.33 32.64 -8.28
C LYS A 129 7.82 32.91 -8.49
N VAL A 130 8.57 31.99 -9.09
CA VAL A 130 10.00 32.16 -9.39
C VAL A 130 10.22 33.31 -10.36
N ASP A 131 9.44 33.40 -11.46
CA ASP A 131 9.48 34.49 -12.42
C ASP A 131 9.28 35.90 -11.77
N THR A 132 8.47 35.94 -10.72
CA THR A 132 8.16 37.18 -10.00
C THR A 132 9.24 37.55 -8.99
N LEU A 133 9.74 36.54 -8.24
CA LEU A 133 10.66 36.77 -7.13
C LEU A 133 12.09 37.03 -7.60
N LEU A 134 12.58 36.37 -8.65
CA LEU A 134 13.96 36.56 -9.14
C LEU A 134 14.29 37.99 -9.50
N PRO A 135 13.52 38.71 -10.36
CA PRO A 135 13.81 40.13 -10.67
C PRO A 135 13.66 41.03 -9.46
N GLN A 136 12.74 40.75 -8.53
CA GLN A 136 12.59 41.53 -7.30
C GLN A 136 13.75 41.34 -6.33
N LEU A 137 14.31 40.10 -6.26
CA LEU A 137 15.48 39.79 -5.46
C LEU A 137 16.71 40.56 -5.94
N LEU A 138 16.86 40.70 -7.25
CA LEU A 138 18.03 41.26 -7.89
C LEU A 138 17.97 42.77 -8.11
N ALA A 139 16.84 43.44 -7.82
CA ALA A 139 16.63 44.87 -8.12
C ALA A 139 17.75 45.80 -7.60
N ASP A 140 18.29 45.49 -6.42
CA ASP A 140 19.31 46.30 -5.75
C ASP A 140 20.63 45.52 -5.53
N VAL A 141 20.82 44.36 -6.16
CA VAL A 141 22.00 43.51 -6.00
C VAL A 141 22.98 43.76 -7.13
N PRO A 142 24.24 44.19 -6.84
CA PRO A 142 25.27 44.33 -7.87
C PRO A 142 25.59 42.95 -8.52
N ARG A 143 25.79 42.98 -9.85
CA ARG A 143 26.04 41.73 -10.63
C ARG A 143 27.31 41.01 -10.24
N ASP A 144 28.30 41.71 -9.74
CA ASP A 144 29.61 41.19 -9.32
C ASP A 144 29.71 40.95 -7.80
N SER A 145 28.57 41.02 -7.09
CA SER A 145 28.55 40.84 -5.64
C SER A 145 28.94 39.42 -5.24
N LEU A 146 29.95 39.30 -4.40
CA LEU A 146 30.41 38.06 -3.78
C LEU A 146 29.78 37.83 -2.40
N GLU A 147 28.93 38.74 -1.95
CA GLU A 147 28.23 38.57 -0.68
C GLU A 147 27.07 37.59 -0.84
N ARG A 148 26.92 36.71 0.13
CA ARG A 148 25.78 35.79 0.20
C ARG A 148 24.51 36.57 0.50
N LEU A 149 23.45 36.34 -0.28
CA LEU A 149 22.17 37.00 -0.07
C LEU A 149 21.41 36.31 1.05
N GLU A 150 21.25 37.03 2.18
CA GLU A 150 20.40 36.61 3.28
C GLU A 150 19.01 37.27 3.13
N ASP A 151 18.28 36.94 2.07
CA ASP A 151 16.98 37.49 1.75
C ASP A 151 15.89 36.43 1.80
N ALA A 152 14.74 36.74 2.40
CA ALA A 152 13.61 35.82 2.47
C ALA A 152 13.13 35.38 1.08
N ARG A 153 13.23 36.25 0.06
CA ARG A 153 12.85 35.93 -1.33
C ARG A 153 13.76 34.87 -1.93
N ALA A 154 15.06 34.87 -1.61
CA ALA A 154 15.99 33.83 -2.03
C ALA A 154 15.58 32.49 -1.48
N SER A 155 15.22 32.39 -0.19
CA SER A 155 14.71 31.18 0.43
C SER A 155 13.37 30.71 -0.16
N GLU A 156 12.53 31.65 -0.58
CA GLU A 156 11.26 31.35 -1.24
C GLU A 156 11.45 30.80 -2.67
N VAL A 157 12.44 31.30 -3.42
CA VAL A 157 12.81 30.76 -4.74
C VAL A 157 13.37 29.36 -4.58
N ASP A 158 14.28 29.15 -3.61
CA ASP A 158 14.84 27.82 -3.29
C ASP A 158 13.75 26.79 -2.98
N ALA A 159 12.81 27.15 -2.09
CA ALA A 159 11.67 26.31 -1.75
C ALA A 159 10.77 26.00 -2.95
N ALA A 160 10.53 27.00 -3.83
CA ALA A 160 9.71 26.82 -5.02
C ALA A 160 10.38 25.87 -6.03
N ILE A 161 11.69 26.01 -6.25
CA ILE A 161 12.45 25.13 -7.14
C ILE A 161 12.50 23.70 -6.58
N ALA A 162 12.74 23.52 -5.28
CA ALA A 162 12.71 22.23 -4.63
C ALA A 162 11.34 21.53 -4.75
N GLU A 163 10.24 22.30 -4.67
CA GLU A 163 8.89 21.76 -4.87
C GLU A 163 8.65 21.40 -6.33
N ILE A 164 9.10 22.20 -7.29
CA ILE A 164 9.03 21.87 -8.73
C ILE A 164 9.75 20.54 -9.00
N GLU A 165 10.97 20.36 -8.50
CA GLU A 165 11.72 19.11 -8.67
C GLU A 165 10.99 17.91 -8.06
N ARG A 166 10.40 18.09 -6.88
CA ARG A 166 9.59 17.06 -6.24
C ARG A 166 8.39 16.65 -7.10
N LEU A 167 7.71 17.61 -7.71
CA LEU A 167 6.56 17.38 -8.57
C LEU A 167 6.94 16.79 -9.93
N MET A 168 8.12 17.12 -10.47
CA MET A 168 8.66 16.51 -11.68
C MET A 168 9.14 15.07 -11.45
N GLY A 169 9.45 14.69 -10.23
CA GLY A 169 9.91 13.35 -9.88
C GLY A 169 11.13 12.91 -10.68
N ALA A 170 11.06 11.69 -11.26
CA ALA A 170 12.17 11.11 -12.04
C ALA A 170 12.46 11.87 -13.35
N THR A 171 11.57 12.72 -13.82
CA THR A 171 11.80 13.54 -15.03
C THR A 171 12.71 14.73 -14.77
N ALA A 172 12.89 15.15 -13.51
CA ALA A 172 13.88 16.15 -13.15
C ALA A 172 15.30 15.62 -13.36
N SER A 173 15.98 16.11 -14.38
CA SER A 173 17.36 15.73 -14.65
C SER A 173 18.29 16.44 -13.67
N ARG A 174 19.04 15.68 -12.86
CA ARG A 174 20.08 16.23 -11.97
C ARG A 174 21.41 16.51 -12.69
N ARG A 175 21.41 16.58 -14.02
CA ARG A 175 22.61 16.82 -14.86
C ARG A 175 22.47 18.10 -15.64
N GLY A 176 23.61 18.61 -16.13
CA GLY A 176 23.61 19.84 -16.93
C GLY A 176 23.16 21.06 -16.14
N ARG A 177 22.24 21.85 -16.68
CA ARG A 177 21.75 23.11 -16.07
C ARG A 177 21.14 22.95 -14.68
N TRP A 178 20.49 21.84 -14.37
CA TRP A 178 20.04 21.56 -13.01
C TRP A 178 21.18 21.51 -12.00
N SER A 179 22.34 20.94 -12.40
CA SER A 179 23.52 20.90 -11.55
C SER A 179 24.13 22.31 -11.36
N ASP A 180 24.10 23.16 -12.39
CA ASP A 180 24.58 24.54 -12.30
C ASP A 180 23.66 25.36 -11.39
N LEU A 181 22.34 25.28 -11.58
CA LEU A 181 21.35 25.90 -10.71
C LEU A 181 21.57 25.56 -9.24
N HIS A 182 21.71 24.26 -8.90
CA HIS A 182 21.94 23.84 -7.53
C HIS A 182 23.26 24.34 -6.97
N ARG A 183 24.30 24.42 -7.79
CA ARG A 183 25.60 24.99 -7.38
C ARG A 183 25.45 26.47 -7.05
N HIS A 184 24.81 27.23 -7.91
CA HIS A 184 24.59 28.68 -7.69
C HIS A 184 23.71 28.94 -6.47
N MET A 185 22.64 28.17 -6.28
CA MET A 185 21.79 28.26 -5.08
C MET A 185 22.56 27.89 -3.80
N HIS A 186 23.46 26.90 -3.87
CA HIS A 186 24.27 26.47 -2.72
C HIS A 186 25.21 27.58 -2.24
N PHE A 187 25.92 28.26 -3.15
CA PHE A 187 26.78 29.38 -2.80
C PHE A 187 25.95 30.64 -2.46
N GLY A 188 24.93 30.93 -3.23
CA GLY A 188 23.92 31.95 -2.97
C GLY A 188 24.47 33.37 -2.92
N GLN A 189 25.60 33.63 -3.60
CA GLN A 189 26.18 34.96 -3.70
C GLN A 189 25.42 35.82 -4.71
N GLY A 190 25.57 37.15 -4.66
CA GLY A 190 24.83 38.01 -5.56
C GLY A 190 25.03 37.68 -7.03
N HIS A 191 26.24 37.39 -7.46
CA HIS A 191 26.52 36.98 -8.85
C HIS A 191 25.88 35.63 -9.22
N ASP A 192 25.84 34.66 -8.27
CA ASP A 192 25.17 33.38 -8.50
C ASP A 192 23.69 33.57 -8.81
N TRP A 193 22.99 34.45 -8.07
CA TRP A 193 21.59 34.77 -8.30
C TRP A 193 21.35 35.46 -9.64
N HIS A 194 22.31 36.29 -10.12
CA HIS A 194 22.28 36.83 -11.48
C HIS A 194 22.44 35.74 -12.53
N ASP A 195 23.35 34.77 -12.31
CA ASP A 195 23.52 33.63 -13.22
C ASP A 195 22.28 32.72 -13.24
N ILE A 196 21.64 32.52 -12.08
CA ILE A 196 20.34 31.84 -12.02
C ILE A 196 19.28 32.54 -12.87
N TYR A 197 19.16 33.87 -12.72
CA TYR A 197 18.14 34.64 -13.42
C TYR A 197 18.38 34.72 -14.93
N GLU A 198 19.63 34.92 -15.35
CA GLU A 198 19.96 35.18 -16.73
C GLU A 198 20.26 33.92 -17.55
N LEU A 199 20.75 32.85 -16.92
CA LEU A 199 21.24 31.67 -17.61
C LEU A 199 20.48 30.41 -17.23
N ASP A 200 20.37 30.10 -15.92
CA ASP A 200 19.85 28.79 -15.51
C ASP A 200 18.33 28.73 -15.66
N TRP A 201 17.62 29.64 -15.05
CA TRP A 201 16.16 29.68 -15.04
C TRP A 201 15.54 29.77 -16.44
N PRO A 202 15.99 30.68 -17.33
CA PRO A 202 15.48 30.74 -18.71
C PRO A 202 15.73 29.49 -19.52
N THR A 203 16.77 28.74 -19.18
CA THR A 203 17.10 27.45 -19.85
C THR A 203 16.26 26.30 -19.32
N LEU A 204 15.98 26.27 -18.01
CA LEU A 204 15.24 25.18 -17.35
C LEU A 204 13.72 25.35 -17.46
N LYS A 205 13.22 26.57 -17.48
CA LYS A 205 11.80 26.87 -17.53
C LYS A 205 11.06 26.20 -18.70
N PRO A 206 11.56 26.19 -19.96
CA PRO A 206 10.91 25.45 -21.05
C PRO A 206 10.84 23.94 -20.79
N ASP A 207 11.87 23.35 -20.17
CA ASP A 207 11.87 21.94 -19.83
C ASP A 207 10.84 21.62 -18.72
N ILE A 208 10.69 22.52 -17.74
CA ILE A 208 9.68 22.43 -16.69
C ILE A 208 8.28 22.56 -17.30
N GLU A 209 8.07 23.52 -18.20
CA GLU A 209 6.79 23.73 -18.88
C GLU A 209 6.44 22.55 -19.80
N ALA A 210 7.42 21.96 -20.49
CA ALA A 210 7.23 20.76 -21.29
C ALA A 210 6.93 19.51 -20.43
N ALA A 211 7.40 19.48 -19.17
CA ALA A 211 7.11 18.44 -18.22
C ALA A 211 5.77 18.65 -17.48
N MET A 212 5.08 19.76 -17.70
CA MET A 212 3.71 19.96 -17.23
C MET A 212 2.78 19.04 -18.03
N PHE A 213 2.38 17.94 -17.39
CA PHE A 213 1.65 16.85 -18.01
C PHE A 213 0.30 17.31 -18.55
N SER A 214 -0.09 16.77 -19.72
CA SER A 214 -1.47 16.83 -20.17
C SER A 214 -2.37 16.04 -19.19
N GLU A 215 -3.67 16.23 -19.29
CA GLU A 215 -4.62 15.48 -18.43
C GLU A 215 -4.52 13.94 -18.63
N ASP A 216 -3.96 13.50 -19.75
CA ASP A 216 -3.86 12.10 -20.15
C ASP A 216 -2.47 11.47 -19.88
N ASP A 217 -1.44 12.30 -19.58
CA ASP A 217 -0.10 11.81 -19.31
C ASP A 217 0.00 11.09 -17.94
N PRO A 218 0.83 10.04 -17.81
CA PRO A 218 1.08 9.41 -16.53
C PRO A 218 1.80 10.38 -15.57
N LEU A 219 1.38 10.40 -14.31
CA LEU A 219 2.10 11.16 -13.28
C LEU A 219 3.47 10.53 -13.03
N PRO A 220 4.54 11.32 -12.94
CA PRO A 220 5.86 10.80 -12.61
C PRO A 220 5.85 10.25 -11.18
N VAL A 221 6.47 9.10 -11.02
CA VAL A 221 6.69 8.50 -9.71
C VAL A 221 8.14 8.80 -9.32
N PRO A 222 8.39 9.42 -8.16
CA PRO A 222 9.76 9.60 -7.67
C PRO A 222 10.48 8.25 -7.58
N ASP A 223 11.77 8.22 -7.94
CA ASP A 223 12.62 7.05 -7.75
C ASP A 223 13.02 6.93 -6.27
N ILE A 224 12.03 6.60 -5.45
CA ILE A 224 12.18 6.37 -4.01
C ILE A 224 11.61 5.01 -3.65
N ASP A 225 12.24 4.34 -2.72
CA ASP A 225 11.66 3.18 -2.06
C ASP A 225 10.54 3.66 -1.11
N LEU A 226 9.28 3.52 -1.56
CA LEU A 226 8.11 3.94 -0.80
C LEU A 226 8.01 3.26 0.56
N GLY A 227 8.41 1.98 0.67
CA GLY A 227 8.46 1.26 1.93
C GLY A 227 9.46 1.91 2.90
N ARG A 228 10.60 2.34 2.40
CA ARG A 228 11.64 3.03 3.17
C ARG A 228 11.24 4.46 3.54
N ALA A 229 10.60 5.19 2.65
CA ALA A 229 10.11 6.54 2.90
C ALA A 229 8.94 6.56 3.89
N ALA A 230 8.03 5.57 3.81
CA ALA A 230 6.92 5.41 4.75
C ALA A 230 7.37 4.93 6.14
N SER A 231 8.55 4.31 6.25
CA SER A 231 9.09 3.74 7.48
C SER A 231 9.85 4.73 8.38
N GLN A 232 9.44 5.98 8.45
CA GLN A 232 9.81 6.82 9.60
C GLN A 232 9.20 6.18 10.84
N ARG A 233 10.04 5.46 11.59
CA ARG A 233 9.62 4.67 12.74
C ARG A 233 8.89 5.57 13.75
N PRO A 234 7.63 5.26 14.11
CA PRO A 234 6.99 5.97 15.21
C PRO A 234 7.85 5.85 16.46
N VAL A 235 8.24 6.99 17.03
CA VAL A 235 9.00 7.04 18.28
C VAL A 235 7.96 6.96 19.41
N GLY A 236 7.82 5.78 20.03
CA GLY A 236 6.91 5.58 21.16
C GLY A 236 6.68 4.09 21.43
N GLY A 237 6.40 3.75 22.68
CA GLY A 237 6.05 2.38 23.07
C GLY A 237 4.77 1.90 22.42
N ALA A 238 4.75 0.66 21.95
CA ALA A 238 3.54 0.02 21.45
C ALA A 238 2.56 -0.23 22.62
N SER A 239 1.25 -0.19 22.33
CA SER A 239 0.25 -0.69 23.26
C SER A 239 0.52 -2.15 23.61
N THR A 240 0.43 -2.52 24.88
CA THR A 240 0.59 -3.90 25.34
C THR A 240 -0.60 -4.78 24.98
N LYS A 241 -1.70 -4.19 24.49
CA LYS A 241 -2.89 -4.91 24.05
C LYS A 241 -3.12 -4.67 22.57
N LEU A 242 -2.89 -5.72 21.76
CA LEU A 242 -3.09 -5.69 20.32
C LEU A 242 -4.49 -6.16 19.93
N SER A 243 -5.07 -5.51 18.91
CA SER A 243 -6.43 -5.79 18.40
C SER A 243 -6.40 -6.86 17.32
N TRP A 244 -6.06 -8.10 17.69
CA TRP A 244 -5.93 -9.24 16.76
C TRP A 244 -7.20 -9.53 15.95
N ASN A 245 -8.38 -9.19 16.48
CA ASN A 245 -9.66 -9.38 15.81
C ASN A 245 -9.88 -8.48 14.58
N LYS A 246 -8.99 -7.52 14.34
CA LYS A 246 -9.03 -6.67 13.15
C LYS A 246 -8.36 -7.33 11.93
N LEU A 247 -7.60 -8.39 12.15
CA LEU A 247 -6.94 -9.12 11.07
C LEU A 247 -7.85 -10.24 10.55
N ASP A 248 -7.78 -10.49 9.25
CA ASP A 248 -8.18 -11.75 8.67
C ASP A 248 -6.98 -12.73 8.60
N PRO A 249 -7.21 -14.02 8.31
CA PRO A 249 -6.14 -15.01 8.24
C PRO A 249 -5.02 -14.66 7.24
N ASP A 250 -5.34 -14.14 6.07
CA ASP A 250 -4.37 -13.80 5.03
C ASP A 250 -3.51 -12.60 5.45
N VAL A 251 -4.12 -11.62 6.14
CA VAL A 251 -3.41 -10.46 6.69
C VAL A 251 -2.52 -10.87 7.86
N PHE A 252 -2.95 -11.85 8.67
CA PHE A 252 -2.12 -12.41 9.74
C PHE A 252 -0.87 -13.13 9.19
N GLU A 253 -0.99 -13.87 8.09
CA GLU A 253 0.15 -14.48 7.39
C GLU A 253 1.14 -13.42 6.89
N ARG A 254 0.64 -12.33 6.30
CA ARG A 254 1.48 -11.21 5.86
C ARG A 254 2.19 -10.50 7.02
N LEU A 255 1.48 -10.28 8.12
CA LEU A 255 2.09 -9.72 9.34
C LEU A 255 3.25 -10.60 9.83
N LEU A 256 3.08 -11.92 9.86
CA LEU A 256 4.14 -12.85 10.26
C LEU A 256 5.32 -12.84 9.28
N HIS A 257 5.04 -12.75 7.98
CA HIS A 257 6.08 -12.60 6.97
C HIS A 257 6.91 -11.33 7.19
N ASP A 258 6.25 -10.19 7.40
CA ASP A 258 6.94 -8.92 7.61
C ASP A 258 7.64 -8.86 8.97
N LEU A 259 7.07 -9.50 9.99
CA LEU A 259 7.74 -9.68 11.28
C LEU A 259 9.04 -10.48 11.11
N LEU A 260 9.00 -11.62 10.42
CA LEU A 260 10.18 -12.47 10.18
C LEU A 260 11.27 -11.72 9.39
N ARG A 261 10.92 -10.94 8.38
CA ARG A 261 11.87 -10.11 7.63
C ARG A 261 12.60 -9.08 8.50
N ASN A 262 12.02 -8.72 9.63
CA ASN A 262 12.54 -7.74 10.57
C ASN A 262 13.10 -8.36 11.86
N LEU A 263 13.09 -9.69 11.97
CA LEU A 263 13.73 -10.40 13.08
C LEU A 263 15.20 -10.66 12.77
N PRO A 264 16.13 -10.32 13.70
CA PRO A 264 17.53 -10.69 13.54
C PRO A 264 17.67 -12.22 13.44
N GLY A 265 18.52 -12.67 12.56
CA GLY A 265 18.79 -14.09 12.36
C GLY A 265 17.82 -14.81 11.42
N TYR A 266 16.92 -14.11 10.74
CA TYR A 266 16.14 -14.64 9.64
C TYR A 266 16.48 -13.94 8.32
N GLN A 267 16.57 -14.71 7.25
CA GLN A 267 16.80 -14.22 5.89
C GLN A 267 16.01 -15.04 4.86
N ASN A 268 15.99 -14.59 3.60
CA ASN A 268 15.30 -15.27 2.50
C ASN A 268 13.85 -15.63 2.82
N VAL A 269 13.15 -14.73 3.52
CA VAL A 269 11.75 -14.92 3.93
C VAL A 269 10.84 -14.80 2.72
N GLN A 270 10.06 -15.84 2.46
CA GLN A 270 9.14 -15.95 1.32
C GLN A 270 7.74 -16.28 1.80
N LEU A 271 6.77 -15.46 1.44
CA LEU A 271 5.36 -15.75 1.59
C LEU A 271 4.90 -16.66 0.44
N LEU A 272 4.27 -17.76 0.76
CA LEU A 272 3.81 -18.73 -0.22
C LEU A 272 2.34 -18.47 -0.52
N MET A 273 2.09 -17.56 -1.46
CA MET A 273 0.73 -17.17 -1.83
C MET A 273 -0.02 -18.31 -2.53
N LYS A 274 -1.30 -18.44 -2.20
CA LYS A 274 -2.25 -19.40 -2.79
C LYS A 274 -2.52 -19.05 -4.25
N ALA A 275 -1.86 -19.73 -5.19
CA ALA A 275 -2.36 -19.82 -6.55
C ALA A 275 -3.09 -21.17 -6.69
N ASN A 276 -4.39 -21.22 -6.38
CA ASN A 276 -5.34 -22.32 -6.69
C ASN A 276 -4.90 -23.78 -6.40
N ALA A 277 -3.82 -23.99 -5.66
CA ALA A 277 -3.39 -25.32 -5.20
C ALA A 277 -3.42 -25.33 -3.67
N ALA A 278 -3.90 -26.41 -3.08
CA ALA A 278 -3.79 -26.62 -1.64
C ALA A 278 -2.34 -26.37 -1.21
N ASP A 279 -2.11 -25.28 -0.46
CA ASP A 279 -0.79 -24.84 0.00
C ASP A 279 -0.09 -25.82 0.95
N ARG A 280 -0.75 -26.98 1.16
CA ARG A 280 -0.31 -28.09 1.99
C ARG A 280 0.11 -27.67 3.40
N GLY A 281 -0.37 -26.51 3.88
CA GLY A 281 -0.19 -26.03 5.25
C GLY A 281 1.17 -25.41 5.54
N ARG A 282 1.86 -24.86 4.55
CA ARG A 282 2.99 -23.96 4.77
C ARG A 282 2.63 -22.56 4.28
N ASP A 283 2.79 -21.58 5.16
CA ASP A 283 2.41 -20.22 4.84
C ASP A 283 3.65 -19.38 4.51
N ILE A 284 4.76 -19.60 5.23
CA ILE A 284 6.02 -18.88 5.04
C ILE A 284 7.20 -19.84 5.05
N SER A 285 8.18 -19.63 4.16
CA SER A 285 9.49 -20.26 4.17
C SER A 285 10.57 -19.23 4.47
N ALA A 286 11.52 -19.55 5.34
CA ALA A 286 12.62 -18.69 5.71
C ALA A 286 13.90 -19.50 5.95
N GLU A 287 15.02 -18.80 6.00
CA GLU A 287 16.28 -19.36 6.49
C GLU A 287 16.65 -18.69 7.82
N ARG A 288 16.97 -19.50 8.82
CA ARG A 288 17.49 -19.04 10.11
C ARG A 288 19.01 -19.13 10.12
N VAL A 289 19.65 -18.02 10.42
CA VAL A 289 21.11 -17.91 10.56
C VAL A 289 21.50 -18.19 12.00
N LEU A 290 22.33 -19.21 12.19
CA LEU A 290 22.87 -19.60 13.50
C LEU A 290 24.35 -19.29 13.55
N HIS A 291 24.79 -18.67 14.66
CA HIS A 291 26.18 -18.37 14.96
C HIS A 291 26.65 -19.26 16.09
N ASP A 292 27.79 -19.93 15.94
CA ASP A 292 28.34 -20.85 16.96
C ASP A 292 29.22 -20.17 18.02
N GLY A 293 29.31 -18.82 18.01
CA GLY A 293 30.14 -18.07 18.95
C GLY A 293 31.64 -18.14 18.66
N ALA A 294 32.11 -19.06 17.81
CA ALA A 294 33.50 -19.17 17.37
C ALA A 294 33.73 -18.59 15.96
N GLY A 295 32.72 -17.91 15.41
CA GLY A 295 32.75 -17.33 14.07
C GLY A 295 32.12 -18.21 12.96
N GLY A 296 31.70 -19.42 13.28
CA GLY A 296 30.96 -20.28 12.36
C GLY A 296 29.54 -19.79 12.15
N VAL A 297 29.10 -19.76 10.90
CA VAL A 297 27.74 -19.39 10.51
C VAL A 297 27.13 -20.52 9.72
N ARG A 298 25.95 -20.97 10.12
CA ARG A 298 25.17 -21.94 9.34
C ARG A 298 23.74 -21.44 9.15
N THR A 299 23.15 -21.81 8.04
CA THR A 299 21.76 -21.53 7.75
C THR A 299 20.92 -22.79 7.87
N GLU A 300 19.72 -22.64 8.41
CA GLU A 300 18.75 -23.71 8.52
C GLU A 300 17.44 -23.28 7.88
N ARG A 301 16.87 -24.15 7.05
CA ARG A 301 15.55 -23.91 6.49
C ARG A 301 14.48 -24.05 7.57
N VAL A 302 13.63 -23.02 7.67
CA VAL A 302 12.51 -22.94 8.61
C VAL A 302 11.21 -22.77 7.83
N ILE A 303 10.20 -23.54 8.21
CA ILE A 303 8.82 -23.37 7.74
C ILE A 303 8.02 -22.75 8.88
N VAL A 304 7.18 -21.76 8.55
CA VAL A 304 6.27 -21.15 9.51
C VAL A 304 4.84 -21.40 9.05
N GLN A 305 4.03 -21.85 10.00
CA GLN A 305 2.59 -22.01 9.83
C GLN A 305 1.85 -21.00 10.69
N ALA A 306 0.92 -20.28 10.07
CA ALA A 306 0.05 -19.30 10.71
C ALA A 306 -1.29 -19.94 11.11
N LYS A 307 -1.77 -19.64 12.32
CA LYS A 307 -3.08 -20.05 12.82
C LYS A 307 -3.78 -18.83 13.44
N HIS A 308 -4.57 -18.14 12.65
CA HIS A 308 -5.33 -17.00 13.16
C HIS A 308 -6.59 -17.46 13.90
N TRP A 309 -6.40 -17.89 15.17
CA TRP A 309 -7.46 -18.46 16.01
C TRP A 309 -7.65 -17.63 17.27
N LEU A 310 -8.74 -16.87 17.33
CA LEU A 310 -9.03 -15.96 18.44
C LEU A 310 -9.82 -16.63 19.59
N SER A 311 -10.63 -17.64 19.27
CA SER A 311 -11.58 -18.24 20.22
C SER A 311 -11.28 -19.69 20.60
N LYS A 312 -10.32 -20.33 19.97
CA LYS A 312 -9.91 -21.69 20.27
C LYS A 312 -8.41 -21.82 20.36
N SER A 313 -7.93 -22.76 21.19
CA SER A 313 -6.50 -23.06 21.32
C SER A 313 -6.06 -24.10 20.30
N VAL A 314 -4.79 -24.03 19.90
CA VAL A 314 -4.17 -24.99 18.96
C VAL A 314 -3.83 -26.29 19.70
N PRO A 315 -4.46 -27.44 19.34
CA PRO A 315 -4.20 -28.72 19.97
C PRO A 315 -3.03 -29.46 19.30
N PRO A 316 -2.52 -30.58 19.90
CA PRO A 316 -1.40 -31.36 19.35
C PRO A 316 -1.66 -31.89 17.94
N GLU A 317 -2.89 -32.23 17.60
CA GLU A 317 -3.29 -32.84 16.33
C GLU A 317 -3.03 -31.89 15.15
N GLU A 318 -3.24 -30.59 15.35
CA GLU A 318 -2.96 -29.56 14.35
C GLU A 318 -1.47 -29.47 14.03
N ILE A 319 -0.63 -29.54 15.07
CA ILE A 319 0.84 -29.51 14.93
C ILE A 319 1.31 -30.81 14.27
N THR A 320 0.81 -31.95 14.68
CA THR A 320 1.18 -33.27 14.13
C THR A 320 0.77 -33.38 12.66
N SER A 321 -0.44 -32.94 12.32
CA SER A 321 -0.92 -32.92 10.95
C SER A 321 -0.04 -32.04 10.03
N ALA A 322 0.38 -30.87 10.53
CA ALA A 322 1.27 -29.99 9.79
C ALA A 322 2.68 -30.62 9.64
N LEU A 323 3.19 -31.19 10.70
CA LEU A 323 4.51 -31.86 10.71
C LEU A 323 4.58 -33.01 9.67
N THR A 324 3.51 -33.80 9.55
CA THR A 324 3.43 -34.89 8.55
C THR A 324 3.54 -34.33 7.11
N ARG A 325 3.11 -33.12 6.87
CA ARG A 325 3.19 -32.48 5.54
C ARG A 325 4.56 -31.91 5.22
N ILE A 326 5.41 -31.65 6.23
CA ILE A 326 6.75 -31.05 6.02
C ILE A 326 7.59 -31.91 5.08
N THR A 327 7.50 -33.24 5.16
CA THR A 327 8.23 -34.17 4.28
C THR A 327 7.91 -33.96 2.79
N LEU A 328 6.78 -33.37 2.46
CA LEU A 328 6.39 -33.05 1.08
C LEU A 328 7.18 -31.87 0.47
N TRP A 329 7.93 -31.14 1.30
CA TRP A 329 8.68 -29.96 0.89
C TRP A 329 10.19 -30.15 0.92
N GLU A 330 10.63 -31.33 1.19
CA GLU A 330 12.03 -31.73 1.12
C GLU A 330 12.36 -32.34 -0.26
N PRO A 331 13.55 -32.16 -0.79
CA PRO A 331 14.67 -31.35 -0.32
C PRO A 331 14.48 -29.85 -0.60
N PRO A 332 15.22 -28.93 0.06
CA PRO A 332 16.18 -29.17 1.15
C PRO A 332 15.49 -29.48 2.49
N VAL A 333 16.23 -30.15 3.38
CA VAL A 333 15.72 -30.60 4.69
C VAL A 333 15.23 -29.41 5.52
N VAL A 334 14.02 -29.52 6.07
CA VAL A 334 13.45 -28.55 6.99
C VAL A 334 13.98 -28.84 8.41
N ARG A 335 14.74 -27.91 8.97
CA ARG A 335 15.35 -28.04 10.29
C ARG A 335 14.57 -27.37 11.40
N GLY A 336 13.79 -26.35 11.08
CA GLY A 336 12.93 -25.64 12.01
C GLY A 336 11.49 -25.60 11.54
N PHE A 337 10.56 -25.74 12.46
CA PHE A 337 9.14 -25.58 12.23
C PHE A 337 8.55 -24.65 13.27
N VAL A 338 8.03 -23.50 12.84
CA VAL A 338 7.38 -22.52 13.71
C VAL A 338 5.87 -22.63 13.52
N VAL A 339 5.15 -22.76 14.62
CA VAL A 339 3.69 -22.62 14.62
C VAL A 339 3.35 -21.31 15.35
N ALA A 340 2.83 -20.33 14.60
CA ALA A 340 2.46 -19.02 15.13
C ALA A 340 0.93 -18.90 15.22
N THR A 341 0.43 -18.43 16.34
CA THR A 341 -1.01 -18.21 16.52
C THR A 341 -1.31 -16.88 17.20
N SER A 342 -2.38 -16.21 16.74
CA SER A 342 -2.97 -15.03 17.41
C SER A 342 -3.74 -15.41 18.70
N GLY A 343 -3.78 -16.69 19.05
CA GLY A 343 -4.38 -17.23 20.27
C GLY A 343 -3.36 -17.98 21.12
N HIS A 344 -3.79 -19.10 21.66
CA HIS A 344 -3.01 -19.91 22.60
C HIS A 344 -2.85 -21.37 22.10
N PHE A 345 -1.90 -22.07 22.68
CA PHE A 345 -1.76 -23.51 22.55
C PHE A 345 -2.42 -24.20 23.74
N THR A 346 -2.91 -25.42 23.54
CA THR A 346 -3.35 -26.23 24.67
C THR A 346 -2.14 -26.71 25.50
N PRO A 347 -2.28 -26.94 26.82
CA PRO A 347 -1.20 -27.52 27.62
C PRO A 347 -0.63 -28.80 27.03
N ASP A 348 -1.48 -29.66 26.48
CA ASP A 348 -1.08 -30.92 25.82
C ASP A 348 -0.24 -30.67 24.57
N ALA A 349 -0.52 -29.61 23.81
CA ALA A 349 0.29 -29.23 22.65
C ALA A 349 1.68 -28.77 23.06
N VAL A 350 1.79 -27.97 24.12
CA VAL A 350 3.08 -27.53 24.66
C VAL A 350 3.89 -28.72 25.15
N ALA A 351 3.31 -29.58 26.01
CA ALA A 351 3.97 -30.77 26.52
C ALA A 351 4.36 -31.78 25.43
N TRP A 352 3.58 -31.86 24.35
CA TRP A 352 3.90 -32.69 23.20
C TRP A 352 5.12 -32.16 22.43
N VAL A 353 5.19 -30.84 22.20
CA VAL A 353 6.31 -30.18 21.52
C VAL A 353 7.59 -30.29 22.35
N GLU A 354 7.52 -30.09 23.66
CA GLU A 354 8.67 -30.24 24.55
C GLU A 354 9.26 -31.66 24.43
N ARG A 355 8.45 -32.69 24.54
CA ARG A 355 8.88 -34.08 24.37
C ARG A 355 9.44 -34.39 22.98
N HIS A 356 8.87 -33.79 21.93
CA HIS A 356 9.36 -33.92 20.57
C HIS A 356 10.79 -33.33 20.44
N ASN A 357 11.00 -32.16 20.97
CA ASN A 357 12.30 -31.44 20.92
C ASN A 357 13.34 -32.14 21.82
N GLU A 358 12.98 -32.55 23.04
CA GLU A 358 13.86 -33.31 23.95
C GLU A 358 14.33 -34.63 23.35
N ALA A 359 13.46 -35.30 22.56
CA ALA A 359 13.83 -36.50 21.84
C ALA A 359 14.76 -36.24 20.64
N GLY A 360 15.21 -35.01 20.40
CA GLY A 360 16.11 -34.61 19.30
C GLY A 360 15.52 -34.82 17.91
N LYS A 361 14.19 -34.86 17.77
CA LYS A 361 13.52 -35.06 16.50
C LYS A 361 13.66 -33.82 15.60
N VAL A 362 13.71 -34.03 14.29
CA VAL A 362 13.79 -32.99 13.27
C VAL A 362 12.43 -32.93 12.54
N PRO A 363 11.92 -31.72 12.26
CA PRO A 363 12.44 -30.39 12.63
C PRO A 363 12.27 -30.06 14.11
N PHE A 364 13.10 -29.19 14.64
CA PHE A 364 12.88 -28.53 15.93
C PHE A 364 11.62 -27.66 15.83
N ILE A 365 10.69 -27.81 16.77
CA ILE A 365 9.40 -27.09 16.76
C ILE A 365 9.47 -25.92 17.73
N ASP A 366 9.14 -24.73 17.24
CA ASP A 366 9.02 -23.49 18.04
C ASP A 366 7.58 -23.00 18.04
N LEU A 367 7.04 -22.70 19.21
CA LEU A 367 5.68 -22.22 19.39
C LEU A 367 5.67 -20.71 19.61
N TRP A 368 4.91 -19.99 18.77
CA TRP A 368 4.73 -18.55 18.89
C TRP A 368 3.28 -18.22 19.22
N PRO A 369 2.90 -18.27 20.52
CA PRO A 369 1.58 -17.84 20.96
C PRO A 369 1.43 -16.32 20.92
N GLU A 370 0.20 -15.83 21.07
CA GLU A 370 -0.16 -14.43 21.11
C GLU A 370 0.76 -13.57 22.02
N PRO A 371 1.07 -13.94 23.27
CA PRO A 371 1.94 -13.13 24.12
C PRO A 371 3.36 -12.96 23.56
N ARG A 372 3.90 -14.02 22.93
CA ARG A 372 5.23 -13.94 22.30
C ARG A 372 5.20 -13.04 21.07
N LEU A 373 4.16 -13.15 20.23
CA LEU A 373 3.97 -12.26 19.08
C LEU A 373 3.80 -10.81 19.51
N THR A 374 3.03 -10.57 20.58
CA THR A 374 2.85 -9.24 21.15
C THR A 374 4.18 -8.64 21.63
N THR A 375 5.02 -9.45 22.29
CA THR A 375 6.37 -9.01 22.70
C THR A 375 7.24 -8.63 21.50
N MET A 376 7.30 -9.47 20.47
CA MET A 376 8.07 -9.19 19.26
C MET A 376 7.59 -7.95 18.51
N LEU A 377 6.27 -7.73 18.48
CA LEU A 377 5.65 -6.57 17.86
C LEU A 377 5.79 -5.29 18.69
N SER A 378 5.88 -5.40 20.02
CA SER A 378 6.12 -4.24 20.89
C SER A 378 7.45 -3.54 20.61
N GLU A 379 8.45 -4.30 20.15
CA GLU A 379 9.74 -3.79 19.69
C GLU A 379 9.67 -3.19 18.26
N ARG A 380 8.52 -3.36 17.56
CA ARG A 380 8.30 -2.95 16.17
C ARG A 380 6.97 -2.19 16.03
N PRO A 381 6.83 -1.02 16.71
CA PRO A 381 5.57 -0.28 16.78
C PRO A 381 5.05 0.16 15.39
N TRP A 382 5.93 0.25 14.40
CA TRP A 382 5.57 0.56 13.04
C TRP A 382 4.77 -0.59 12.37
N LEU A 383 5.11 -1.88 12.61
CA LEU A 383 4.30 -3.01 12.16
C LEU A 383 2.91 -3.00 12.83
N VAL A 384 2.86 -2.69 14.13
CA VAL A 384 1.59 -2.57 14.85
C VAL A 384 0.68 -1.50 14.23
N ALA A 385 1.27 -0.38 13.79
CA ALA A 385 0.55 0.70 13.12
C ALA A 385 0.13 0.33 11.69
N GLU A 386 1.03 -0.29 10.92
CA GLU A 386 0.79 -0.70 9.53
C GLU A 386 -0.38 -1.68 9.42
N TYR A 387 -0.44 -2.64 10.34
CA TYR A 387 -1.49 -3.66 10.38
C TYR A 387 -2.71 -3.25 11.23
N GLY A 388 -2.77 -2.01 11.71
CA GLY A 388 -3.93 -1.47 12.43
C GLY A 388 -4.24 -2.16 13.75
N LEU A 389 -3.25 -2.74 14.42
CA LEU A 389 -3.41 -3.52 15.65
C LEU A 389 -3.59 -2.69 16.92
N ARG A 390 -3.65 -1.37 16.81
CA ARG A 390 -3.92 -0.44 17.90
C ARG A 390 -5.41 -0.23 18.13
#